data_0b1b35b86082ffff557d93b72a9bf030
#
_entry.id   0b1b35b86082ffff557d93b72a9bf030
#
_cell.length_a   1.000
_cell.length_b   1.000
_cell.length_c   1.000
_cell.angle_alpha   90.00
_cell.angle_beta   90.00
_cell.angle_gamma   90.00
#
_symmetry.space_group_name_H-M   'P 1'
#
loop_
_entity.id
_entity.type
_entity.pdbx_description
1 polymer ?
#
loop_
_entity_poly.entity_id
_entity_poly.type
_entity_poly.pdbx_seq_one_letter_code
_entity_poly.pdbx_strand_id
1 'polypeptide(L)'
;MFHEVISILLGAFSGFYGSFVGTSGGAAIMIYLLMVLKIVADEATLIGTLLLISSVPLGLFGLYQYNKQGKVDYYIGTFLILGVAAGAFFGAKYAFILDKVMGVEFSTKFKAIITGVVYSILSITYFYKGLHK
;
A
#
# COMPACT_ATOMS: atom_id res chain seq x y z
N MET A 1 9.35 17.87 -5.13
CA MET A 1 8.92 18.11 -3.74
C MET A 1 7.49 17.65 -3.45
N PHE A 2 6.48 18.08 -4.21
CA PHE A 2 5.08 17.69 -3.94
C PHE A 2 4.85 16.18 -4.07
N HIS A 3 5.37 15.55 -5.11
CA HIS A 3 5.23 14.11 -5.35
C HIS A 3 5.97 13.24 -4.32
N GLU A 4 7.14 13.68 -3.86
CA GLU A 4 7.89 12.95 -2.84
C GLU A 4 7.17 12.96 -1.49
N VAL A 5 6.67 14.12 -1.07
CA VAL A 5 5.93 14.25 0.19
C VAL A 5 4.67 13.39 0.16
N ILE A 6 3.91 13.43 -0.93
CA ILE A 6 2.73 12.57 -1.08
C ILE A 6 3.11 11.09 -1.07
N SER A 7 4.17 10.70 -1.76
CA SER A 7 4.63 9.30 -1.78
C SER A 7 5.03 8.79 -0.40
N ILE A 8 5.72 9.61 0.40
CA ILE A 8 6.04 9.27 1.80
C ILE A 8 4.76 9.10 2.63
N LEU A 9 3.81 10.02 2.50
CA LEU A 9 2.55 9.96 3.24
C LEU A 9 1.71 8.73 2.85
N LEU A 10 1.63 8.41 1.57
CA LEU A 10 0.94 7.22 1.08
C LEU A 10 1.62 5.93 1.56
N GLY A 11 2.95 5.89 1.51
CA GLY A 11 3.73 4.77 2.04
C GLY A 11 3.53 4.59 3.54
N ALA A 12 3.59 5.67 4.31
CA ALA A 12 3.35 5.66 5.75
C ALA A 12 1.94 5.18 6.09
N PHE A 13 0.92 5.70 5.39
CA PHE A 13 -0.47 5.29 5.56
C PHE A 13 -0.68 3.80 5.23
N SER A 14 -0.15 3.35 4.09
CA SER A 14 -0.23 1.96 3.65
C SER A 14 0.50 1.00 4.60
N GLY A 15 1.69 1.36 5.04
CA GLY A 15 2.47 0.58 6.00
C GLY A 15 1.79 0.51 7.36
N PHE A 16 1.28 1.64 7.87
CA PHE A 16 0.49 1.69 9.09
C PHE A 16 -0.73 0.79 9.00
N TYR A 17 -1.54 0.96 7.95
CA TYR A 17 -2.76 0.17 7.74
C TYR A 17 -2.46 -1.32 7.64
N GLY A 18 -1.48 -1.71 6.80
CA GLY A 18 -1.11 -3.11 6.63
C GLY A 18 -0.65 -3.78 7.92
N SER A 19 0.18 -3.07 8.71
CA SER A 19 0.67 -3.58 10.00
C SER A 19 -0.39 -3.56 11.10
N PHE A 20 -1.27 -2.56 11.10
CA PHE A 20 -2.35 -2.42 12.08
C PHE A 20 -3.42 -3.50 11.89
N VAL A 21 -3.81 -3.76 10.64
CA VAL A 21 -4.88 -4.72 10.32
C VAL A 21 -4.33 -6.14 10.16
N GLY A 22 -3.03 -6.30 9.96
CA GLY A 22 -2.39 -7.61 9.75
C GLY A 22 -2.65 -8.19 8.36
N THR A 23 -2.91 -7.35 7.35
CA THR A 23 -3.12 -7.76 5.97
C THR A 23 -2.16 -7.06 5.01
N SER A 24 -1.88 -7.68 3.89
CA SER A 24 -1.16 -7.05 2.77
C SER A 24 -1.99 -5.99 2.01
N GLY A 25 -3.18 -5.66 2.51
CA GLY A 25 -4.13 -4.73 1.90
C GLY A 25 -3.60 -3.30 1.74
N GLY A 26 -2.52 -2.95 2.45
CA GLY A 26 -1.85 -1.67 2.26
C GLY A 26 -1.35 -1.43 0.84
N ALA A 27 -0.90 -2.48 0.15
CA ALA A 27 -0.47 -2.38 -1.25
C ALA A 27 -1.65 -2.01 -2.17
N ALA A 28 -2.83 -2.58 -1.97
CA ALA A 28 -4.02 -2.27 -2.77
C ALA A 28 -4.47 -0.82 -2.62
N ILE A 29 -4.43 -0.28 -1.39
CA ILE A 29 -4.72 1.15 -1.14
C ILE A 29 -3.71 2.04 -1.85
N MET A 30 -2.44 1.67 -1.79
CA MET A 30 -1.36 2.42 -2.43
C MET A 30 -1.53 2.46 -3.95
N ILE A 31 -1.86 1.31 -4.57
CA ILE A 31 -2.17 1.22 -5.99
C ILE A 31 -3.28 2.21 -6.36
N TYR A 32 -4.38 2.14 -5.65
CA TYR A 32 -5.53 2.99 -5.92
C TYR A 32 -5.18 4.48 -5.82
N LEU A 33 -4.55 4.89 -4.72
CA LEU A 33 -4.23 6.29 -4.49
C LEU A 33 -3.17 6.83 -5.47
N LEU A 34 -2.15 6.07 -5.81
CA LEU A 34 -1.15 6.48 -6.80
C LEU A 34 -1.74 6.64 -8.20
N MET A 35 -2.73 5.81 -8.57
CA MET A 35 -3.45 5.96 -9.83
C MET A 35 -4.37 7.17 -9.85
N VAL A 36 -5.16 7.38 -8.78
CA VAL A 36 -6.09 8.51 -8.68
C VAL A 36 -5.37 9.85 -8.67
N LEU A 37 -4.26 9.94 -7.96
CA LEU A 37 -3.44 11.14 -7.88
C LEU A 37 -2.53 11.36 -9.09
N LYS A 38 -2.53 10.42 -10.06
CA LYS A 38 -1.71 10.47 -11.29
C LYS A 38 -0.22 10.72 -11.01
N ILE A 39 0.30 10.18 -9.91
CA ILE A 39 1.70 10.33 -9.50
C ILE A 39 2.60 9.47 -10.38
N VAL A 40 2.10 8.32 -10.82
CA VAL A 40 2.79 7.39 -11.74
C VAL A 40 2.13 7.42 -13.10
N ALA A 41 2.94 7.46 -14.15
CA ALA A 41 2.49 7.74 -15.51
C ALA A 41 1.60 6.65 -16.12
N ASP A 42 1.90 5.38 -15.84
CA ASP A 42 1.17 4.24 -16.42
C ASP A 42 1.08 3.07 -15.43
N GLU A 43 0.18 2.14 -15.71
CA GLU A 43 -0.11 0.99 -14.85
C GLU A 43 1.07 0.02 -14.71
N ALA A 44 1.88 -0.18 -15.76
CA ALA A 44 3.04 -1.06 -15.70
C ALA A 44 4.14 -0.48 -14.81
N THR A 45 4.38 0.83 -14.91
CA THR A 45 5.32 1.54 -14.01
C THR A 45 4.84 1.49 -12.56
N LEU A 46 3.52 1.63 -12.33
CA LEU A 46 2.93 1.48 -11.00
C LEU A 46 3.21 0.09 -10.42
N ILE A 47 2.92 -0.97 -11.17
CA ILE A 47 3.15 -2.35 -10.72
C ILE A 47 4.63 -2.59 -10.43
N GLY A 48 5.53 -2.14 -11.31
CA GLY A 48 6.97 -2.26 -11.10
C GLY A 48 7.45 -1.54 -9.83
N THR A 49 6.93 -0.34 -9.59
CA THR A 49 7.25 0.45 -8.39
C THR A 49 6.75 -0.23 -7.11
N LEU A 50 5.57 -0.86 -7.15
CA LEU A 50 5.04 -1.64 -6.03
C LEU A 50 5.82 -2.92 -5.76
N LEU A 51 6.30 -3.57 -6.82
CA LEU A 51 7.20 -4.71 -6.69
C LEU A 51 8.55 -4.31 -6.07
N LEU A 52 9.03 -3.10 -6.33
CA LEU A 52 10.20 -2.56 -5.64
C LEU A 52 9.99 -2.50 -4.12
N ILE A 53 8.81 -2.08 -3.67
CA ILE A 53 8.46 -1.97 -2.24
C ILE A 53 8.38 -3.37 -1.60
N SER A 54 7.78 -4.33 -2.30
CA SER A 54 7.58 -5.69 -1.81
C SER A 54 8.77 -6.63 -2.09
N SER A 55 9.87 -6.10 -2.64
CA SER A 55 10.96 -6.89 -3.24
C SER A 55 11.94 -7.51 -2.27
N VAL A 56 11.74 -7.43 -0.97
CA VAL A 56 12.66 -8.07 -0.02
C VAL A 56 11.94 -9.26 0.62
N PRO A 57 12.27 -10.50 0.22
CA PRO A 57 13.09 -11.01 -0.88
C PRO A 57 12.31 -11.50 -2.12
N LEU A 58 10.96 -11.66 -2.04
CA LEU A 58 10.17 -12.38 -3.04
C LEU A 58 9.87 -11.59 -4.32
N GLY A 59 9.83 -10.27 -4.24
CA GLY A 59 9.52 -9.40 -5.37
C GLY A 59 10.66 -9.17 -6.36
N LEU A 60 11.91 -9.61 -6.04
CA LEU A 60 13.09 -9.31 -6.87
C LEU A 60 12.99 -9.83 -8.31
N PHE A 61 12.40 -11.00 -8.51
CA PHE A 61 12.23 -11.55 -9.84
C PHE A 61 11.25 -10.74 -10.69
N GLY A 62 10.14 -10.31 -10.09
CA GLY A 62 9.18 -9.43 -10.73
C GLY A 62 9.80 -8.06 -11.04
N LEU A 63 10.47 -7.46 -10.06
CA LEU A 63 11.18 -6.18 -10.22
C LEU A 63 12.18 -6.23 -11.39
N TYR A 64 12.94 -7.33 -11.52
CA TYR A 64 13.88 -7.51 -12.61
C TYR A 64 13.20 -7.47 -13.99
N GLN A 65 12.04 -8.11 -14.15
CA GLN A 65 11.29 -8.12 -15.40
C GLN A 65 10.77 -6.72 -15.78
N TYR A 66 10.20 -6.00 -14.82
CA TYR A 66 9.71 -4.64 -15.05
C TYR A 66 10.86 -3.65 -15.27
N ASN A 67 11.98 -3.83 -14.59
CA ASN A 67 13.17 -2.99 -14.79
C ASN A 67 13.75 -3.13 -16.20
N LYS A 68 13.80 -4.35 -16.76
CA LYS A 68 14.22 -4.56 -18.15
C LYS A 68 13.38 -3.79 -19.17
N GLN A 69 12.12 -3.52 -18.86
CA GLN A 69 11.20 -2.77 -19.70
C GLN A 69 11.22 -1.27 -19.42
N GLY A 70 12.05 -0.80 -18.47
CA GLY A 70 12.06 0.59 -18.04
C GLY A 70 10.78 1.05 -17.30
N LYS A 71 10.03 0.09 -16.71
CA LYS A 71 8.73 0.31 -16.07
C LYS A 71 8.83 0.33 -14.54
N VAL A 72 9.92 0.85 -13.98
CA VAL A 72 10.13 1.03 -12.55
C VAL A 72 10.52 2.47 -12.27
N ASP A 73 9.74 3.14 -11.43
CA ASP A 73 10.08 4.46 -10.90
C ASP A 73 10.83 4.29 -9.57
N TYR A 74 12.17 4.29 -9.67
CA TYR A 74 13.04 4.16 -8.49
C TYR A 74 12.97 5.37 -7.56
N TYR A 75 12.75 6.56 -8.12
CA TYR A 75 12.69 7.78 -7.34
C TYR A 75 11.49 7.77 -6.40
N ILE A 76 10.30 7.60 -6.95
CA ILE A 76 9.06 7.48 -6.16
C ILE A 76 9.10 6.25 -5.25
N GLY A 77 9.59 5.10 -5.76
CA GLY A 77 9.72 3.86 -5.00
C GLY A 77 10.55 4.02 -3.72
N THR A 78 11.64 4.78 -3.76
CA THR A 78 12.49 5.03 -2.58
C THR A 78 11.73 5.78 -1.49
N PHE A 79 11.00 6.83 -1.83
CA PHE A 79 10.18 7.56 -0.85
C PHE A 79 9.05 6.72 -0.28
N LEU A 80 8.43 5.88 -1.12
CA LEU A 80 7.41 4.93 -0.65
C LEU A 80 7.98 3.91 0.34
N ILE A 81 9.18 3.38 0.10
CA ILE A 81 9.85 2.46 1.04
C ILE A 81 10.04 3.12 2.40
N LEU A 82 10.54 4.35 2.44
CA LEU A 82 10.71 5.09 3.69
C LEU A 82 9.37 5.29 4.43
N GLY A 83 8.34 5.69 3.68
CA GLY A 83 6.99 5.86 4.22
C GLY A 83 6.42 4.55 4.76
N VAL A 84 6.53 3.45 4.00
CA VAL A 84 6.05 2.12 4.42
C VAL A 84 6.79 1.65 5.68
N ALA A 85 8.11 1.82 5.73
CA ALA A 85 8.89 1.41 6.91
C ALA A 85 8.45 2.16 8.18
N ALA A 86 8.30 3.48 8.09
CA ALA A 86 7.81 4.28 9.20
C ALA A 86 6.36 3.91 9.57
N GLY A 87 5.47 3.82 8.57
CA GLY A 87 4.07 3.46 8.77
C GLY A 87 3.90 2.06 9.37
N ALA A 88 4.67 1.09 8.92
CA ALA A 88 4.65 -0.26 9.45
C ALA A 88 5.06 -0.30 10.93
N PHE A 89 6.10 0.44 11.31
CA PHE A 89 6.54 0.54 12.70
C PHE A 89 5.44 1.11 13.62
N PHE A 90 4.87 2.24 13.25
CA PHE A 90 3.80 2.86 14.04
C PHE A 90 2.52 2.04 14.01
N GLY A 91 2.15 1.49 12.84
CA GLY A 91 0.97 0.64 12.70
C GLY A 91 1.00 -0.58 13.60
N ALA A 92 2.12 -1.29 13.63
CA ALA A 92 2.32 -2.42 14.52
C ALA A 92 2.24 -2.00 16.00
N LYS A 93 2.90 -0.90 16.38
CA LYS A 93 2.87 -0.38 17.75
C LYS A 93 1.43 -0.07 18.20
N TYR A 94 0.67 0.63 17.38
CA TYR A 94 -0.72 0.97 17.70
C TYR A 94 -1.65 -0.26 17.71
N ALA A 95 -1.41 -1.26 16.86
CA ALA A 95 -2.15 -2.52 16.89
C ALA A 95 -2.02 -3.21 18.25
N PHE A 96 -0.79 -3.31 18.80
CA PHE A 96 -0.56 -3.88 20.14
C PHE A 96 -1.18 -3.06 21.26
N ILE A 97 -1.14 -1.73 21.16
CA ILE A 97 -1.80 -0.85 22.14
C ILE A 97 -3.31 -1.08 22.12
N LEU A 98 -3.91 -1.15 20.95
CA LEU A 98 -5.34 -1.40 20.79
C LEU A 98 -5.75 -2.74 21.39
N ASP A 99 -4.97 -3.79 21.14
CA ASP A 99 -5.21 -5.13 21.72
C ASP A 99 -5.16 -5.09 23.26
N LYS A 100 -4.24 -4.31 23.82
CA LYS A 100 -4.08 -4.18 25.27
C LYS A 100 -5.19 -3.35 25.91
N VAL A 101 -5.64 -2.28 25.28
CA VAL A 101 -6.61 -1.32 25.83
C VAL A 101 -8.05 -1.80 25.66
N MET A 102 -8.40 -2.30 24.50
CA MET A 102 -9.77 -2.68 24.13
C MET A 102 -10.02 -4.18 24.15
N GLY A 103 -8.99 -4.98 24.37
CA GLY A 103 -9.04 -6.43 24.29
C GLY A 103 -8.88 -6.96 22.87
N VAL A 104 -8.29 -8.15 22.75
CA VAL A 104 -7.94 -8.78 21.47
C VAL A 104 -9.18 -9.04 20.60
N GLU A 105 -10.28 -9.47 21.21
CA GLU A 105 -11.51 -9.79 20.46
C GLU A 105 -12.12 -8.56 19.79
N PHE A 106 -12.24 -7.46 20.54
CA PHE A 106 -12.76 -6.21 19.99
C PHE A 106 -11.82 -5.64 18.91
N SER A 107 -10.52 -5.62 19.17
CA SER A 107 -9.50 -5.17 18.23
C SER A 107 -9.56 -5.97 16.91
N THR A 108 -9.69 -7.28 16.98
CA THR A 108 -9.79 -8.16 15.80
C THR A 108 -11.05 -7.85 14.99
N LYS A 109 -12.21 -7.72 15.66
CA LYS A 109 -13.46 -7.35 14.99
C LYS A 109 -13.37 -5.97 14.33
N PHE A 110 -12.83 -5.00 15.02
CA PHE A 110 -12.63 -3.64 14.50
C PHE A 110 -11.72 -3.60 13.26
N LYS A 111 -10.57 -4.28 13.32
CA LYS A 111 -9.65 -4.42 12.18
C LYS A 111 -10.32 -5.10 10.99
N ALA A 112 -11.11 -6.17 11.23
CA ALA A 112 -11.82 -6.90 10.18
C ALA A 112 -12.90 -6.01 9.51
N ILE A 113 -13.64 -5.20 10.26
CA ILE A 113 -14.64 -4.29 9.72
C ILE A 113 -13.97 -3.23 8.83
N ILE A 114 -12.90 -2.60 9.31
CA ILE A 114 -12.16 -1.60 8.51
C ILE A 114 -11.64 -2.22 7.22
N THR A 115 -11.05 -3.41 7.30
CA THR A 115 -10.57 -4.14 6.13
C THR A 115 -11.70 -4.42 5.15
N GLY A 116 -12.84 -4.91 5.63
CA GLY A 116 -14.01 -5.19 4.81
C GLY A 116 -14.52 -3.94 4.08
N VAL A 117 -14.60 -2.80 4.76
CA VAL A 117 -15.01 -1.52 4.14
C VAL A 117 -14.03 -1.11 3.05
N VAL A 118 -12.72 -1.16 3.32
CA VAL A 118 -11.70 -0.77 2.34
C VAL A 118 -11.74 -1.66 1.11
N TYR A 119 -11.81 -2.99 1.29
CA TYR A 119 -11.89 -3.91 0.15
C TYR A 119 -13.20 -3.77 -0.63
N SER A 120 -14.31 -3.46 0.03
CA SER A 120 -15.59 -3.20 -0.65
C SER A 120 -15.49 -1.97 -1.57
N ILE A 121 -14.91 -0.88 -1.08
CA ILE A 121 -14.70 0.33 -1.87
C ILE A 121 -13.79 0.04 -3.07
N LEU A 122 -12.68 -0.66 -2.83
CA LEU A 122 -11.75 -1.04 -3.90
C LEU A 122 -12.43 -1.94 -4.94
N SER A 123 -13.17 -2.95 -4.49
CA SER A 123 -13.90 -3.87 -5.37
C SER A 123 -14.86 -3.13 -6.29
N ILE A 124 -15.70 -2.24 -5.74
CA ILE A 124 -16.64 -1.43 -6.52
C ILE A 124 -15.91 -0.58 -7.56
N THR A 125 -14.80 0.05 -7.16
CA THR A 125 -14.02 0.91 -8.06
C THR A 125 -13.41 0.11 -9.23
N TYR A 126 -12.85 -1.07 -8.95
CA TYR A 126 -12.29 -1.92 -10.00
C TYR A 126 -13.34 -2.48 -10.93
N PHE A 127 -14.51 -2.87 -10.43
CA PHE A 127 -15.65 -3.28 -11.26
C PHE A 127 -16.10 -2.14 -12.16
N TYR A 128 -16.28 -0.95 -11.61
CA TYR A 128 -16.67 0.23 -12.41
C TYR A 128 -15.66 0.50 -13.53
N LYS A 129 -14.36 0.49 -13.22
CA LYS A 129 -13.29 0.68 -14.22
C LYS A 129 -13.28 -0.41 -15.30
N GLY A 130 -13.57 -1.66 -14.93
CA GLY A 130 -13.61 -2.79 -15.87
C GLY A 130 -14.81 -2.77 -16.82
N LEU A 131 -15.95 -2.25 -16.34
CA LEU A 131 -17.20 -2.20 -17.12
C LEU A 131 -17.29 -0.99 -18.05
N HIS A 132 -16.50 0.08 -17.81
CA HIS A 132 -16.57 1.35 -18.55
C HIS A 132 -15.30 1.62 -19.38
N LYS A 133 -14.61 0.56 -19.83
CA LYS A 133 -13.51 0.64 -20.81
C LYS A 133 -14.03 0.43 -22.23
#